data_005ff663d1bf09a84567a92595bc8fba
#
_entry.id   005ff663d1bf09a84567a92595bc8fba
#
_cell.length_a   1.000
_cell.length_b   1.000
_cell.length_c   1.000
_cell.angle_alpha   90.00
_cell.angle_beta   90.00
_cell.angle_gamma   90.00
#
_symmetry.space_group_name_H-M   'P 1'
#
loop_
_entity.id
_entity.type
_entity.pdbx_description
1 polymer ?
#
loop_
_entity_poly.entity_id
_entity_poly.type
_entity_poly.pdbx_seq_one_letter_code
_entity_poly.pdbx_strand_id
1 'polypeptide(L)'
;RMYNTNDIHTVLTMIERDSNGLVKEKKTEVRPSYTSVEDDMIDLRVMPLRNYALTSYLQSRGVDIGIATTFCKEIHYTLRNKKYFAIAFPNKSGGFEVRNPYYKGCIKNKDVSVFYHTNGMTQEHICVFEGFMDFLSYMTLRKKGNTEICVDGMVDVLVMNSVANLRKSMDYLEPYKEIHCYLDNDIAGQKTVETFIGLFGGKVKDESARYREYKDLNDLLRGKKR
;
A
#
# COMPACT_ATOMS: atom_id res chain seq x y z
N ARG A 1 4.08 -26.62 5.50
CA ARG A 1 3.25 -26.11 4.40
C ARG A 1 1.83 -25.96 4.92
N MET A 2 1.30 -24.73 4.90
CA MET A 2 -0.04 -24.40 5.43
C MET A 2 -1.15 -24.97 4.53
N TYR A 3 -0.90 -25.04 3.22
CA TYR A 3 -1.78 -25.66 2.24
C TYR A 3 -1.03 -26.83 1.57
N ASN A 4 -1.63 -28.01 1.58
CA ASN A 4 -0.98 -29.24 1.10
C ASN A 4 -1.05 -29.40 -0.43
N THR A 5 -0.84 -28.32 -1.16
CA THR A 5 -0.86 -28.29 -2.64
C THR A 5 0.12 -27.25 -3.16
N ASN A 6 0.67 -27.49 -4.36
CA ASN A 6 1.52 -26.55 -5.09
C ASN A 6 0.73 -25.86 -6.23
N ASP A 7 -0.55 -26.14 -6.38
CA ASP A 7 -1.40 -25.49 -7.37
C ASP A 7 -1.87 -24.12 -6.86
N ILE A 8 -1.39 -23.08 -7.50
CA ILE A 8 -1.66 -21.68 -7.16
C ILE A 8 -3.16 -21.38 -7.13
N HIS A 9 -3.94 -21.95 -8.07
CA HIS A 9 -5.38 -21.72 -8.14
C HIS A 9 -6.09 -22.31 -6.92
N THR A 10 -5.73 -23.50 -6.52
CA THR A 10 -6.26 -24.17 -5.32
C THR A 10 -5.89 -23.42 -4.05
N VAL A 11 -4.65 -22.91 -3.92
CA VAL A 11 -4.20 -22.08 -2.78
C VAL A 11 -5.01 -20.79 -2.70
N LEU A 12 -5.23 -20.12 -3.83
CA LEU A 12 -6.01 -18.87 -3.88
C LEU A 12 -7.48 -19.09 -3.45
N THR A 13 -8.10 -20.18 -3.91
CA THR A 13 -9.48 -20.54 -3.51
C THR A 13 -9.57 -20.82 -2.00
N MET A 14 -8.56 -21.49 -1.42
CA MET A 14 -8.50 -21.74 0.02
C MET A 14 -8.33 -20.44 0.82
N ILE A 15 -7.49 -19.51 0.34
CA ILE A 15 -7.30 -18.19 0.95
C ILE A 15 -8.60 -17.39 0.92
N GLU A 16 -9.33 -17.39 -0.20
CA GLU A 16 -10.63 -16.71 -0.33
C GLU A 16 -11.65 -17.29 0.66
N ARG A 17 -11.69 -18.61 0.83
CA ARG A 17 -12.57 -19.28 1.79
C ARG A 17 -12.21 -18.92 3.24
N ASP A 18 -10.92 -18.93 3.59
CA ASP A 18 -10.46 -18.64 4.94
C ASP A 18 -10.60 -17.15 5.30
N SER A 19 -10.48 -16.25 4.31
CA SER A 19 -10.72 -14.81 4.50
C SER A 19 -12.22 -14.47 4.63
N ASN A 20 -13.10 -15.17 3.93
CA ASN A 20 -14.56 -15.02 4.07
C ASN A 20 -15.08 -15.49 5.43
N GLY A 21 -14.39 -16.45 6.09
CA GLY A 21 -14.72 -16.89 7.45
C GLY A 21 -14.41 -15.86 8.55
N LEU A 22 -13.65 -14.82 8.25
CA LEU A 22 -13.30 -13.74 9.19
C LEU A 22 -14.22 -12.51 9.08
N VAL A 23 -15.11 -12.48 8.09
CA VAL A 23 -16.17 -11.48 8.00
C VAL A 23 -17.31 -11.93 8.90
N LYS A 24 -17.40 -11.40 10.13
CA LYS A 24 -18.60 -11.54 10.96
C LYS A 24 -19.80 -11.18 10.10
N GLU A 25 -20.76 -12.09 9.96
CA GLU A 25 -22.06 -11.84 9.34
C GLU A 25 -22.71 -10.61 10.01
N LYS A 26 -22.55 -9.46 9.38
CA LYS A 26 -23.47 -8.35 9.58
C LYS A 26 -24.73 -8.73 8.81
N LYS A 27 -25.85 -8.88 9.54
CA LYS A 27 -27.20 -9.03 8.98
C LYS A 27 -27.32 -8.16 7.73
N THR A 28 -27.73 -8.79 6.66
CA THR A 28 -27.99 -8.19 5.35
C THR A 28 -29.20 -7.24 5.48
N GLU A 29 -28.96 -6.02 5.91
CA GLU A 29 -29.87 -4.94 5.54
C GLU A 29 -29.71 -4.74 4.04
N VAL A 30 -30.78 -4.91 3.30
CA VAL A 30 -30.88 -4.58 1.88
C VAL A 30 -30.48 -3.12 1.73
N ARG A 31 -29.22 -2.88 1.38
CA ARG A 31 -28.78 -1.52 1.07
C ARG A 31 -29.39 -1.14 -0.28
N PRO A 32 -30.03 0.03 -0.37
CA PRO A 32 -30.48 0.56 -1.66
C PRO A 32 -29.26 0.60 -2.61
N SER A 33 -29.49 0.35 -3.91
CA SER A 33 -28.49 0.43 -4.95
C SER A 33 -27.77 1.77 -4.86
N TYR A 34 -26.55 1.78 -4.31
CA TYR A 34 -25.71 2.97 -4.31
C TYR A 34 -25.22 3.16 -5.75
N THR A 35 -25.71 4.21 -6.42
CA THR A 35 -24.91 4.88 -7.42
C THR A 35 -23.51 5.08 -6.83
N SER A 36 -22.47 4.69 -7.54
CA SER A 36 -21.11 4.78 -7.03
C SER A 36 -20.87 6.23 -6.58
N VAL A 37 -20.22 6.46 -5.44
CA VAL A 37 -19.89 7.80 -4.93
C VAL A 37 -19.12 8.62 -5.99
N GLU A 38 -18.53 7.95 -6.97
CA GLU A 38 -17.84 8.51 -8.11
C GLU A 38 -18.76 9.22 -9.10
N ASP A 39 -20.03 8.76 -9.27
CA ASP A 39 -20.99 9.38 -10.17
C ASP A 39 -21.46 10.76 -9.67
N ASP A 40 -21.37 11.01 -8.36
CA ASP A 40 -21.66 12.30 -7.72
C ASP A 40 -20.45 13.24 -7.67
N MET A 41 -19.27 12.78 -8.13
CA MET A 41 -18.01 13.52 -8.04
C MET A 41 -17.77 14.35 -9.31
N ILE A 42 -17.75 15.67 -9.17
CA ILE A 42 -17.54 16.61 -10.28
C ILE A 42 -16.26 17.43 -10.07
N ASP A 43 -15.80 18.11 -11.12
CA ASP A 43 -14.61 18.98 -11.11
C ASP A 43 -13.32 18.29 -10.63
N LEU A 44 -13.16 17.00 -10.96
CA LEU A 44 -11.96 16.24 -10.57
C LEU A 44 -10.73 16.80 -11.27
N ARG A 45 -9.75 17.30 -10.50
CA ARG A 45 -8.49 17.85 -11.01
C ARG A 45 -7.33 17.22 -10.25
N VAL A 46 -6.35 16.72 -10.99
CA VAL A 46 -5.09 16.19 -10.45
C VAL A 46 -3.97 17.16 -10.79
N MET A 47 -3.23 17.61 -9.80
CA MET A 47 -2.21 18.64 -9.92
C MET A 47 -0.92 18.25 -9.18
N PRO A 48 0.21 18.89 -9.46
CA PRO A 48 1.42 18.73 -8.64
C PRO A 48 1.12 19.06 -7.17
N LEU A 49 1.64 18.23 -6.25
CA LEU A 49 1.44 18.39 -4.81
C LEU A 49 2.11 19.67 -4.29
N ARG A 50 1.32 20.70 -4.02
CA ARG A 50 1.77 22.02 -3.56
C ARG A 50 0.90 22.60 -2.43
N ASN A 51 -0.29 22.04 -2.20
CA ASN A 51 -1.21 22.52 -1.18
C ASN A 51 -0.57 22.47 0.21
N TYR A 52 -0.52 23.64 0.89
CA TYR A 52 0.13 23.80 2.19
C TYR A 52 -0.44 22.87 3.25
N ALA A 53 -1.77 22.68 3.32
CA ALA A 53 -2.38 21.81 4.32
C ALA A 53 -1.99 20.33 4.10
N LEU A 54 -1.84 19.89 2.85
CA LEU A 54 -1.42 18.53 2.52
C LEU A 54 0.08 18.31 2.80
N THR A 55 0.93 19.27 2.44
CA THR A 55 2.37 19.19 2.72
C THR A 55 2.64 19.26 4.23
N SER A 56 1.94 20.12 4.98
CA SER A 56 2.02 20.19 6.44
C SER A 56 1.56 18.88 7.09
N TYR A 57 0.50 18.24 6.56
CA TYR A 57 0.09 16.91 7.03
C TYR A 57 1.19 15.87 6.81
N LEU A 58 1.83 15.82 5.63
CA LEU A 58 2.95 14.91 5.37
C LEU A 58 4.13 15.18 6.30
N GLN A 59 4.47 16.43 6.53
CA GLN A 59 5.51 16.81 7.50
C GLN A 59 5.18 16.35 8.92
N SER A 60 3.92 16.49 9.35
CA SER A 60 3.46 15.98 10.66
C SER A 60 3.54 14.44 10.77
N ARG A 61 3.57 13.76 9.62
CA ARG A 61 3.80 12.32 9.50
C ARG A 61 5.29 11.97 9.34
N GLY A 62 6.19 12.95 9.43
CA GLY A 62 7.64 12.76 9.30
C GLY A 62 8.14 12.56 7.86
N VAL A 63 7.26 12.60 6.87
CA VAL A 63 7.58 12.33 5.46
C VAL A 63 8.34 13.52 4.86
N ASP A 64 9.43 13.21 4.14
CA ASP A 64 10.18 14.21 3.35
C ASP A 64 9.33 14.69 2.17
N ILE A 65 9.18 16.02 2.05
CA ILE A 65 8.32 16.62 1.02
C ILE A 65 8.86 16.40 -0.40
N GLY A 66 10.18 16.39 -0.58
CA GLY A 66 10.79 16.08 -1.88
C GLY A 66 10.45 14.66 -2.33
N ILE A 67 10.50 13.68 -1.41
CA ILE A 67 10.04 12.31 -1.68
C ILE A 67 8.54 12.31 -2.01
N ALA A 68 7.72 12.95 -1.18
CA ALA A 68 6.27 12.97 -1.39
C ALA A 68 5.89 13.59 -2.76
N THR A 69 6.51 14.69 -3.16
CA THR A 69 6.23 15.36 -4.45
C THR A 69 6.68 14.56 -5.67
N THR A 70 7.65 13.64 -5.49
CA THR A 70 8.07 12.72 -6.56
C THR A 70 6.99 11.67 -6.85
N PHE A 71 6.38 11.10 -5.82
CA PHE A 71 5.46 9.96 -5.96
C PHE A 71 3.98 10.33 -5.87
N CYS A 72 3.64 11.48 -5.29
CA CYS A 72 2.26 11.91 -5.08
C CYS A 72 1.91 13.14 -5.91
N LYS A 73 0.61 13.27 -6.14
CA LYS A 73 -0.06 14.47 -6.66
C LYS A 73 -1.00 15.00 -5.58
N GLU A 74 -1.65 16.12 -5.84
CA GLU A 74 -2.86 16.51 -5.12
C GLU A 74 -4.07 16.37 -6.04
N ILE A 75 -5.20 15.99 -5.46
CA ILE A 75 -6.47 15.83 -6.14
C ILE A 75 -7.50 16.73 -5.51
N HIS A 76 -8.22 17.47 -6.34
CA HIS A 76 -9.34 18.34 -5.95
C HIS A 76 -10.60 17.86 -6.63
N TYR A 77 -11.70 17.85 -5.91
CA TYR A 77 -13.00 17.43 -6.43
C TYR A 77 -14.15 18.06 -5.63
N THR A 78 -15.30 18.11 -6.25
CA THR A 78 -16.54 18.51 -5.60
C THR A 78 -17.44 17.29 -5.43
N LEU A 79 -17.94 17.06 -4.22
CA LEU A 79 -18.88 15.99 -3.90
C LEU A 79 -20.04 16.59 -3.10
N ARG A 80 -21.28 16.41 -3.57
CA ARG A 80 -22.48 16.96 -2.92
C ARG A 80 -22.34 18.46 -2.60
N ASN A 81 -21.91 19.24 -3.58
CA ASN A 81 -21.67 20.69 -3.51
C ASN A 81 -20.61 21.14 -2.49
N LYS A 82 -19.78 20.22 -1.97
CA LYS A 82 -18.64 20.53 -1.09
C LYS A 82 -17.34 20.25 -1.80
N LYS A 83 -16.38 21.16 -1.68
CA LYS A 83 -15.02 21.02 -2.25
C LYS A 83 -14.12 20.23 -1.30
N TYR A 84 -13.42 19.27 -1.86
CA TYR A 84 -12.47 18.42 -1.16
C TYR A 84 -11.11 18.43 -1.86
N PHE A 85 -10.07 18.17 -1.10
CA PHE A 85 -8.75 17.94 -1.63
C PHE A 85 -8.00 16.90 -0.78
N ALA A 86 -7.12 16.15 -1.42
CA ALA A 86 -6.33 15.11 -0.78
C ALA A 86 -4.99 14.90 -1.49
N ILE A 87 -4.06 14.24 -0.81
CA ILE A 87 -2.90 13.62 -1.44
C ILE A 87 -3.42 12.49 -2.31
N ALA A 88 -2.91 12.37 -3.52
CA ALA A 88 -3.27 11.35 -4.51
C ALA A 88 -2.02 10.55 -4.88
N PHE A 89 -2.01 9.26 -4.54
CA PHE A 89 -0.97 8.32 -4.88
C PHE A 89 -1.46 7.42 -6.03
N PRO A 90 -0.83 7.45 -7.20
CA PRO A 90 -1.33 6.77 -8.39
C PRO A 90 -1.18 5.26 -8.28
N ASN A 91 -2.13 4.51 -8.86
CA ASN A 91 -2.07 3.07 -8.99
C ASN A 91 -2.03 2.62 -10.46
N LYS A 92 -1.82 1.32 -10.69
CA LYS A 92 -1.64 0.75 -12.04
C LYS A 92 -2.88 0.84 -12.93
N SER A 93 -4.08 0.89 -12.37
CA SER A 93 -5.35 1.00 -13.12
C SER A 93 -5.78 2.46 -13.38
N GLY A 94 -4.90 3.44 -13.19
CA GLY A 94 -5.21 4.86 -13.41
C GLY A 94 -6.09 5.48 -12.33
N GLY A 95 -6.29 4.79 -11.21
CA GLY A 95 -6.90 5.30 -9.99
C GLY A 95 -5.88 5.92 -9.04
N PHE A 96 -6.37 6.41 -7.91
CA PHE A 96 -5.55 7.04 -6.88
C PHE A 96 -5.97 6.58 -5.50
N GLU A 97 -5.01 6.12 -4.70
CA GLU A 97 -5.20 6.09 -3.26
C GLU A 97 -5.13 7.53 -2.74
N VAL A 98 -6.12 7.94 -1.97
CA VAL A 98 -6.23 9.32 -1.50
C VAL A 98 -6.17 9.41 0.01
N ARG A 99 -5.52 10.45 0.52
CA ARG A 99 -5.40 10.68 1.96
C ARG A 99 -5.29 12.16 2.29
N ASN A 100 -5.97 12.53 3.36
CA ASN A 100 -5.74 13.78 4.09
C ASN A 100 -5.87 13.51 5.61
N PRO A 101 -5.77 14.51 6.52
CA PRO A 101 -5.90 14.27 7.95
C PRO A 101 -7.19 13.58 8.40
N TYR A 102 -8.26 13.70 7.61
CA TYR A 102 -9.63 13.29 7.99
C TYR A 102 -10.17 12.11 7.19
N TYR A 103 -9.51 11.77 6.06
CA TYR A 103 -10.03 10.79 5.12
C TYR A 103 -8.92 9.93 4.51
N LYS A 104 -9.20 8.63 4.36
CA LYS A 104 -8.43 7.65 3.58
C LYS A 104 -9.41 6.92 2.66
N GLY A 105 -9.09 6.82 1.39
CA GLY A 105 -9.94 6.13 0.41
C GLY A 105 -9.25 5.94 -0.92
N CYS A 106 -10.02 5.57 -1.93
CA CYS A 106 -9.57 5.42 -3.31
C CYS A 106 -10.53 6.18 -4.21
N ILE A 107 -10.00 6.82 -5.25
CA ILE A 107 -10.76 7.46 -6.34
C ILE A 107 -10.46 6.68 -7.61
N LYS A 108 -11.49 6.32 -8.38
CA LYS A 108 -11.47 5.39 -9.50
C LYS A 108 -11.10 3.95 -9.06
N ASN A 109 -10.51 3.20 -9.98
CA ASN A 109 -10.23 1.78 -9.78
C ASN A 109 -9.20 1.55 -8.67
N LYS A 110 -9.49 0.60 -7.77
CA LYS A 110 -8.57 0.16 -6.74
C LYS A 110 -7.57 -0.84 -7.30
N ASP A 111 -6.28 -0.56 -7.12
CA ASP A 111 -5.20 -1.40 -7.62
C ASP A 111 -3.90 -1.22 -6.84
N VAL A 112 -2.90 -2.06 -7.14
CA VAL A 112 -1.53 -1.91 -6.65
C VAL A 112 -0.82 -0.75 -7.34
N SER A 113 0.23 -0.24 -6.69
CA SER A 113 1.16 0.71 -7.32
C SER A 113 2.53 0.04 -7.44
N VAL A 114 3.16 0.14 -8.61
CA VAL A 114 4.48 -0.46 -8.85
C VAL A 114 5.41 0.60 -9.41
N PHE A 115 6.61 0.68 -8.85
CA PHE A 115 7.67 1.59 -9.29
C PHE A 115 8.93 0.78 -9.58
N TYR A 116 9.42 0.89 -10.80
CA TYR A 116 10.66 0.26 -11.24
C TYR A 116 11.81 1.25 -11.13
N HIS A 117 12.95 0.79 -10.62
CA HIS A 117 14.13 1.65 -10.42
C HIS A 117 14.72 2.12 -11.75
N THR A 118 14.72 1.26 -12.76
CA THR A 118 15.21 1.57 -14.10
C THR A 118 14.14 1.28 -15.16
N ASN A 119 14.14 2.08 -16.23
CA ASN A 119 13.19 1.91 -17.34
C ASN A 119 13.39 0.53 -18.03
N GLY A 120 12.51 -0.41 -17.73
CA GLY A 120 12.41 -1.70 -18.41
C GLY A 120 13.34 -2.82 -17.93
N MET A 121 14.14 -2.60 -16.89
CA MET A 121 14.94 -3.67 -16.24
C MET A 121 14.39 -3.94 -14.85
N THR A 122 13.90 -5.15 -14.62
CA THR A 122 13.50 -5.64 -13.30
C THR A 122 14.73 -5.81 -12.43
N GLN A 123 14.72 -5.28 -11.22
CA GLN A 123 15.77 -5.54 -10.24
C GLN A 123 15.68 -6.97 -9.69
N GLU A 124 16.70 -7.45 -9.02
CA GLU A 124 16.66 -8.77 -8.37
C GLU A 124 15.79 -8.74 -7.10
N HIS A 125 15.62 -7.56 -6.50
CA HIS A 125 14.94 -7.32 -5.23
C HIS A 125 13.75 -6.39 -5.39
N ILE A 126 12.67 -6.70 -4.70
CA ILE A 126 11.49 -5.83 -4.60
C ILE A 126 11.09 -5.62 -3.14
N CYS A 127 10.76 -4.39 -2.78
CA CYS A 127 10.18 -4.04 -1.49
C CYS A 127 8.65 -3.92 -1.60
N VAL A 128 7.92 -4.61 -0.71
CA VAL A 128 6.46 -4.65 -0.68
C VAL A 128 5.95 -3.90 0.55
N PHE A 129 5.00 -2.98 0.34
CA PHE A 129 4.39 -2.16 1.38
C PHE A 129 2.87 -2.35 1.40
N GLU A 130 2.25 -2.29 2.59
CA GLU A 130 0.79 -2.36 2.69
C GLU A 130 0.14 -1.08 2.15
N GLY A 131 0.67 0.09 2.52
CA GLY A 131 0.14 1.39 2.13
C GLY A 131 1.20 2.39 1.68
N PHE A 132 0.77 3.42 0.94
CA PHE A 132 1.72 4.40 0.39
C PHE A 132 2.38 5.27 1.48
N MET A 133 1.79 5.42 2.66
CA MET A 133 2.43 6.16 3.75
C MET A 133 3.67 5.42 4.27
N ASP A 134 3.65 4.10 4.31
CA ASP A 134 4.78 3.27 4.72
C ASP A 134 5.87 3.27 3.66
N PHE A 135 5.48 3.22 2.38
CA PHE A 135 6.40 3.43 1.27
C PHE A 135 7.10 4.80 1.32
N LEU A 136 6.36 5.89 1.53
CA LEU A 136 6.95 7.24 1.66
C LEU A 136 7.86 7.34 2.89
N SER A 137 7.51 6.65 3.98
CA SER A 137 8.33 6.57 5.19
C SER A 137 9.63 5.82 4.93
N TYR A 138 9.57 4.68 4.25
CA TYR A 138 10.74 3.92 3.82
C TYR A 138 11.67 4.78 2.94
N MET A 139 11.12 5.45 1.93
CA MET A 139 11.91 6.32 1.05
C MET A 139 12.55 7.50 1.81
N THR A 140 11.85 8.02 2.82
CA THR A 140 12.38 9.06 3.70
C THR A 140 13.54 8.54 4.55
N LEU A 141 13.41 7.35 5.14
CA LEU A 141 14.47 6.69 5.91
C LEU A 141 15.69 6.38 5.02
N ARG A 142 15.43 5.87 3.82
CA ARG A 142 16.47 5.58 2.83
C ARG A 142 17.25 6.84 2.42
N LYS A 143 16.56 7.96 2.17
CA LYS A 143 17.20 9.27 1.91
C LYS A 143 18.07 9.74 3.07
N LYS A 144 17.71 9.37 4.31
CA LYS A 144 18.51 9.66 5.52
C LYS A 144 19.68 8.68 5.75
N GLY A 145 19.88 7.69 4.87
CA GLY A 145 20.93 6.69 4.98
C GLY A 145 20.68 5.64 6.08
N ASN A 146 19.43 5.37 6.42
CA ASN A 146 19.11 4.37 7.43
C ASN A 146 19.23 2.94 6.87
N THR A 147 20.39 2.31 7.07
CA THR A 147 20.68 0.94 6.63
C THR A 147 20.13 -0.14 7.56
N GLU A 148 19.75 0.20 8.78
CA GLU A 148 19.14 -0.75 9.71
C GLU A 148 17.73 -1.17 9.26
N ILE A 149 17.02 -0.25 8.61
CA ILE A 149 15.65 -0.48 8.11
C ILE A 149 15.66 -0.77 6.62
N CYS A 150 16.42 -0.02 5.83
CA CYS A 150 16.35 -0.08 4.37
C CYS A 150 17.28 -1.15 3.80
N VAL A 151 16.78 -1.86 2.79
CA VAL A 151 17.59 -2.81 1.99
C VAL A 151 18.61 -2.05 1.16
N ASP A 152 19.84 -2.56 1.11
CA ASP A 152 20.90 -1.98 0.29
C ASP A 152 20.68 -2.23 -1.21
N GLY A 153 21.33 -1.40 -2.03
CA GLY A 153 21.29 -1.55 -3.49
C GLY A 153 20.01 -0.98 -4.12
N MET A 154 19.80 -1.33 -5.36
CA MET A 154 18.63 -0.90 -6.14
C MET A 154 17.49 -1.89 -5.95
N VAL A 155 16.32 -1.39 -5.64
CA VAL A 155 15.12 -2.21 -5.43
C VAL A 155 13.96 -1.62 -6.21
N ASP A 156 13.14 -2.51 -6.76
CA ASP A 156 11.81 -2.14 -7.24
C ASP A 156 10.83 -2.07 -6.06
N VAL A 157 9.68 -1.46 -6.27
CA VAL A 157 8.70 -1.22 -5.21
C VAL A 157 7.32 -1.64 -5.66
N LEU A 158 6.63 -2.37 -4.79
CA LEU A 158 5.20 -2.64 -4.89
C LEU A 158 4.48 -2.14 -3.64
N VAL A 159 3.46 -1.29 -3.83
CA VAL A 159 2.56 -0.88 -2.76
C VAL A 159 1.20 -1.54 -3.01
N MET A 160 0.78 -2.39 -2.08
CA MET A 160 -0.49 -3.12 -2.23
C MET A 160 -1.70 -2.20 -2.14
N ASN A 161 -1.58 -1.06 -1.45
CA ASN A 161 -2.65 -0.09 -1.19
C ASN A 161 -3.81 -0.66 -0.32
N SER A 162 -3.88 -1.96 -0.19
CA SER A 162 -4.80 -2.70 0.70
C SER A 162 -4.44 -4.18 0.65
N VAL A 163 -4.61 -4.90 1.75
CA VAL A 163 -4.51 -6.37 1.79
C VAL A 163 -5.49 -7.05 0.81
N ALA A 164 -6.58 -6.39 0.44
CA ALA A 164 -7.52 -6.89 -0.59
C ALA A 164 -6.88 -7.01 -1.99
N ASN A 165 -5.76 -6.33 -2.26
CA ASN A 165 -5.01 -6.43 -3.50
C ASN A 165 -3.91 -7.52 -3.47
N LEU A 166 -3.89 -8.37 -2.44
CA LEU A 166 -2.93 -9.47 -2.29
C LEU A 166 -2.80 -10.29 -3.57
N ARG A 167 -3.94 -10.75 -4.13
CA ARG A 167 -3.94 -11.55 -5.37
C ARG A 167 -3.30 -10.81 -6.54
N LYS A 168 -3.64 -9.54 -6.75
CA LYS A 168 -3.04 -8.71 -7.81
C LYS A 168 -1.55 -8.50 -7.60
N SER A 169 -1.09 -8.48 -6.35
CA SER A 169 0.33 -8.31 -6.02
C SER A 169 1.18 -9.50 -6.48
N MET A 170 0.62 -10.71 -6.44
CA MET A 170 1.34 -11.96 -6.76
C MET A 170 1.90 -11.95 -8.18
N ASP A 171 1.14 -11.46 -9.16
CA ASP A 171 1.54 -11.42 -10.57
C ASP A 171 2.80 -10.57 -10.79
N TYR A 172 3.06 -9.60 -9.89
CA TYR A 172 4.22 -8.73 -9.95
C TYR A 172 5.42 -9.28 -9.19
N LEU A 173 5.24 -10.21 -8.25
CA LEU A 173 6.30 -10.67 -7.35
C LEU A 173 7.10 -11.86 -7.89
N GLU A 174 6.50 -12.67 -8.76
CA GLU A 174 7.08 -13.91 -9.27
C GLU A 174 8.49 -13.75 -9.87
N PRO A 175 8.80 -12.70 -10.67
CA PRO A 175 10.10 -12.56 -11.32
C PRO A 175 11.28 -12.30 -10.38
N TYR A 176 11.04 -11.85 -9.15
CA TYR A 176 12.10 -11.40 -8.25
C TYR A 176 12.80 -12.57 -7.54
N LYS A 177 14.09 -12.38 -7.23
CA LYS A 177 14.88 -13.31 -6.42
C LYS A 177 14.60 -13.14 -4.93
N GLU A 178 14.42 -11.89 -4.48
CA GLU A 178 14.08 -11.58 -3.10
C GLU A 178 12.92 -10.58 -3.02
N ILE A 179 11.98 -10.87 -2.11
CA ILE A 179 10.76 -10.10 -1.84
C ILE A 179 10.82 -9.64 -0.39
N HIS A 180 11.11 -8.37 -0.17
CA HIS A 180 11.24 -7.76 1.15
C HIS A 180 9.91 -7.18 1.59
N CYS A 181 9.23 -7.80 2.55
CA CYS A 181 7.91 -7.44 3.02
C CYS A 181 7.99 -6.47 4.20
N TYR A 182 7.63 -5.21 3.97
CA TYR A 182 7.47 -4.15 4.97
C TYR A 182 5.99 -3.92 5.26
N LEU A 183 5.33 -4.91 5.90
CA LEU A 183 3.91 -4.88 6.19
C LEU A 183 3.64 -4.46 7.63
N ASP A 184 2.38 -4.10 7.94
CA ASP A 184 1.98 -3.72 9.29
C ASP A 184 2.24 -4.86 10.28
N ASN A 185 2.74 -4.51 11.46
CA ASN A 185 2.93 -5.44 12.57
C ASN A 185 1.59 -5.80 13.25
N ASP A 186 0.59 -6.21 12.47
CA ASP A 186 -0.70 -6.68 12.96
C ASP A 186 -1.07 -8.04 12.33
N ILE A 187 -2.22 -8.59 12.72
CA ILE A 187 -2.67 -9.91 12.25
C ILE A 187 -2.81 -9.96 10.72
N ALA A 188 -3.26 -8.87 10.09
CA ALA A 188 -3.47 -8.83 8.64
C ALA A 188 -2.13 -8.83 7.90
N GLY A 189 -1.17 -8.03 8.36
CA GLY A 189 0.19 -8.01 7.81
C GLY A 189 0.89 -9.36 7.96
N GLN A 190 0.83 -9.97 9.15
CA GLN A 190 1.41 -11.29 9.40
C GLN A 190 0.83 -12.37 8.47
N LYS A 191 -0.50 -12.46 8.34
CA LYS A 191 -1.16 -13.40 7.41
C LYS A 191 -0.76 -13.16 5.96
N THR A 192 -0.56 -11.92 5.57
CA THR A 192 -0.11 -11.58 4.22
C THR A 192 1.31 -12.09 3.98
N VAL A 193 2.24 -11.89 4.93
CA VAL A 193 3.60 -12.45 4.85
C VAL A 193 3.57 -13.97 4.79
N GLU A 194 2.80 -14.63 5.66
CA GLU A 194 2.64 -16.10 5.66
C GLU A 194 2.16 -16.60 4.29
N THR A 195 1.21 -15.89 3.69
CA THR A 195 0.70 -16.21 2.35
C THR A 195 1.81 -16.10 1.29
N PHE A 196 2.59 -15.02 1.31
CA PHE A 196 3.70 -14.86 0.38
C PHE A 196 4.78 -15.94 0.60
N ILE A 197 5.10 -16.29 1.85
CA ILE A 197 6.03 -17.39 2.17
C ILE A 197 5.49 -18.72 1.61
N GLY A 198 4.19 -18.97 1.75
CA GLY A 198 3.56 -20.17 1.20
C GLY A 198 3.68 -20.30 -0.32
N LEU A 199 3.68 -19.18 -1.03
CA LEU A 199 3.73 -19.13 -2.50
C LEU A 199 5.16 -19.05 -3.05
N PHE A 200 5.99 -18.20 -2.49
CA PHE A 200 7.32 -17.86 -3.00
C PHE A 200 8.47 -18.46 -2.18
N GLY A 201 8.16 -19.12 -1.07
CA GLY A 201 9.13 -19.82 -0.23
C GLY A 201 10.23 -18.92 0.31
N GLY A 202 11.48 -19.38 0.19
CA GLY A 202 12.67 -18.69 0.70
C GLY A 202 13.01 -17.36 0.03
N LYS A 203 12.33 -16.99 -1.05
CA LYS A 203 12.47 -15.66 -1.66
C LYS A 203 11.93 -14.54 -0.76
N VAL A 204 10.96 -14.84 0.12
CA VAL A 204 10.31 -13.85 0.98
C VAL A 204 11.14 -13.58 2.22
N LYS A 205 11.36 -12.30 2.49
CA LYS A 205 12.01 -11.77 3.69
C LYS A 205 11.00 -10.91 4.45
N ASP A 206 10.64 -11.32 5.65
CA ASP A 206 9.81 -10.50 6.54
C ASP A 206 10.69 -9.46 7.23
N GLU A 207 10.55 -8.21 6.83
CA GLU A 207 11.31 -7.09 7.38
C GLU A 207 10.62 -6.40 8.56
N SER A 208 9.41 -6.85 8.92
CA SER A 208 8.61 -6.26 10.01
C SER A 208 9.30 -6.36 11.37
N ALA A 209 10.18 -7.36 11.57
CA ALA A 209 11.00 -7.50 12.76
C ALA A 209 11.94 -6.30 13.01
N ARG A 210 12.36 -5.58 11.96
CA ARG A 210 13.24 -4.40 12.06
C ARG A 210 12.55 -3.22 12.76
N TYR A 211 11.20 -3.20 12.78
CA TYR A 211 10.40 -2.17 13.46
C TYR A 211 9.32 -2.75 14.37
N ARG A 212 9.61 -3.87 15.02
CA ARG A 212 8.66 -4.62 15.89
C ARG A 212 8.04 -3.81 17.01
N GLU A 213 8.71 -2.75 17.50
CA GLU A 213 8.19 -1.87 18.54
C GLU A 213 7.12 -0.88 18.03
N TYR A 214 6.92 -0.84 16.72
CA TYR A 214 6.02 0.09 16.03
C TYR A 214 4.95 -0.70 15.26
N LYS A 215 3.79 -0.07 15.04
CA LYS A 215 2.73 -0.70 14.25
C LYS A 215 3.14 -0.85 12.79
N ASP A 216 3.69 0.22 12.22
CA ASP A 216 4.05 0.35 10.82
C ASP A 216 5.31 1.22 10.65
N LEU A 217 5.82 1.33 9.43
CA LEU A 217 7.00 2.16 9.13
C LEU A 217 6.76 3.66 9.36
N ASN A 218 5.53 4.12 9.19
CA ASN A 218 5.24 5.52 9.45
C ASN A 218 5.26 5.83 10.95
N ASP A 219 4.79 4.94 11.79
CA ASP A 219 4.90 5.08 13.25
C ASP A 219 6.37 5.00 13.71
N LEU A 220 7.21 4.15 13.08
CA LEU A 220 8.66 4.17 13.30
C LEU A 220 9.26 5.54 12.93
N LEU A 221 8.98 6.06 11.74
CA LEU A 221 9.50 7.34 11.26
C LEU A 221 9.14 8.51 12.21
N ARG A 222 8.00 8.41 12.88
CA ARG A 222 7.49 9.39 13.86
C ARG A 222 7.98 9.14 15.29
N GLY A 223 8.63 7.98 15.55
CA GLY A 223 9.00 7.56 16.91
C GLY A 223 7.80 7.18 17.77
N LYS A 224 6.65 6.85 17.19
CA LYS A 224 5.41 6.53 17.90
C LYS A 224 5.35 5.01 18.17
N LYS A 225 5.93 4.56 19.27
CA LYS A 225 5.85 3.17 19.73
C LYS A 225 4.40 2.75 20.06
N ARG A 226 4.17 1.42 20.05
CA ARG A 226 2.92 0.79 20.48
C ARG A 226 2.63 1.02 21.95
#